data_e2af3335ef95c2d4ed43212abb592ba6
#
_entry.id   e2af3335ef95c2d4ed43212abb592ba6
#
_cell.length_a   1.000
_cell.length_b   1.000
_cell.length_c   1.000
_cell.angle_alpha   90.00
_cell.angle_beta   90.00
_cell.angle_gamma   90.00
#
_symmetry.space_group_name_H-M   'P 1'
#
loop_
_entity.id
_entity.type
_entity.pdbx_description
1 polymer ?
#
loop_
_entity_poly.entity_id
_entity_poly.type
_entity_poly.pdbx_seq_one_letter_code
_entity_poly.pdbx_strand_id
1 'polypeptide(L)'
;MLFRYFTKWKLQVNIHKTEAILFTRRRPTAPAPLHFQHTIVPWKSQVRYLGLTLDSKPLFTKHITSVTHNTTGTFLQLFPLLARDLTLTIPNKLTLYKLFIRSALTYAAPVWSYTSPSNYHRLQVLQSKCLRVIGNYPRCTPSHTSTLP
;
A
#
# COMPACT_ATOMS: atom_id res chain seq x y z
N MET A 1 22.13 23.38 -8.47
CA MET A 1 22.73 22.61 -7.36
C MET A 1 22.67 21.10 -7.61
N LEU A 2 21.54 20.51 -7.97
CA LEU A 2 21.38 19.07 -8.28
C LEU A 2 22.28 18.56 -9.42
N PHE A 3 22.43 19.32 -10.51
CA PHE A 3 23.25 18.93 -11.65
C PHE A 3 24.71 18.69 -11.25
N ARG A 4 25.30 19.61 -10.47
CA ARG A 4 26.68 19.45 -9.94
C ARG A 4 26.84 18.17 -9.09
N TYR A 5 25.83 17.81 -8.33
CA TYR A 5 25.83 16.60 -7.53
C TYR A 5 25.86 15.36 -8.44
N PHE A 6 24.99 15.27 -9.41
CA PHE A 6 24.94 14.13 -10.35
C PHE A 6 26.23 13.99 -11.15
N THR A 7 26.80 15.11 -11.64
CA THR A 7 28.08 15.10 -12.35
C THR A 7 29.23 14.63 -11.45
N LYS A 8 29.30 15.12 -10.21
CA LYS A 8 30.31 14.74 -9.23
C LYS A 8 30.29 13.23 -8.95
N TRP A 9 29.11 12.65 -8.83
CA TRP A 9 28.95 11.24 -8.51
C TRP A 9 28.77 10.33 -9.73
N LYS A 10 29.00 10.86 -10.94
CA LYS A 10 28.84 10.14 -12.22
C LYS A 10 27.47 9.44 -12.34
N LEU A 11 26.41 10.06 -11.80
CA LEU A 11 25.05 9.55 -11.86
C LEU A 11 24.35 10.12 -13.09
N GLN A 12 23.68 9.25 -13.85
CA GLN A 12 22.84 9.65 -14.96
C GLN A 12 21.38 9.56 -14.56
N VAL A 13 20.65 10.67 -14.74
CA VAL A 13 19.21 10.73 -14.50
C VAL A 13 18.48 10.28 -15.75
N ASN A 14 17.63 9.25 -15.59
CA ASN A 14 16.74 8.83 -16.68
C ASN A 14 15.52 9.77 -16.73
N ILE A 15 15.54 10.73 -17.64
CA ILE A 15 14.50 11.75 -17.78
C ILE A 15 13.14 11.13 -18.13
N HIS A 16 13.11 10.07 -18.95
CA HIS A 16 11.87 9.39 -19.33
C HIS A 16 11.16 8.71 -18.18
N LYS A 17 11.89 8.39 -17.10
CA LYS A 17 11.34 7.80 -15.86
C LYS A 17 11.18 8.83 -14.74
N THR A 18 11.52 10.09 -15.00
CA THR A 18 11.43 11.17 -14.02
C THR A 18 10.05 11.81 -14.09
N GLU A 19 9.35 11.84 -13.00
CA GLU A 19 8.03 12.45 -12.86
C GLU A 19 8.04 13.40 -11.67
N ALA A 20 7.26 14.47 -11.74
CA ALA A 20 7.11 15.43 -10.67
C ALA A 20 5.71 15.35 -10.08
N ILE A 21 5.63 15.43 -8.75
CA ILE A 21 4.36 15.50 -8.03
C ILE A 21 4.39 16.68 -7.05
N LEU A 22 3.31 17.47 -7.06
CA LEU A 22 3.12 18.55 -6.12
C LEU A 22 2.20 18.11 -4.98
N PHE A 23 2.74 18.07 -3.76
CA PHE A 23 1.94 17.82 -2.57
C PHE A 23 1.32 19.12 -2.07
N THR A 24 0.00 19.21 -2.11
CA THR A 24 -0.72 20.39 -1.62
C THR A 24 -2.05 20.02 -0.99
N ARG A 25 -2.41 20.74 0.08
CA ARG A 25 -3.75 20.66 0.69
C ARG A 25 -4.73 21.67 0.07
N ARG A 26 -4.21 22.66 -0.65
CA ARG A 26 -5.02 23.69 -1.33
C ARG A 26 -5.43 23.20 -2.73
N ARG A 27 -6.31 23.94 -3.39
CA ARG A 27 -6.57 23.72 -4.82
C ARG A 27 -5.25 23.90 -5.58
N PRO A 28 -4.81 22.93 -6.38
CA PRO A 28 -3.57 23.06 -7.11
C PRO A 28 -3.73 24.19 -8.15
N THR A 29 -3.00 25.26 -7.98
CA THR A 29 -2.69 26.17 -9.08
C THR A 29 -1.72 25.44 -10.00
N ALA A 30 -1.91 25.56 -11.32
CA ALA A 30 -1.01 24.92 -12.28
C ALA A 30 0.43 25.30 -11.94
N PRO A 31 1.30 24.36 -11.56
CA PRO A 31 2.68 24.70 -11.23
C PRO A 31 3.43 25.10 -12.47
N ALA A 32 4.43 25.98 -12.32
CA ALA A 32 5.31 26.36 -13.40
C ALA A 32 5.98 25.12 -14.04
N PRO A 33 6.27 25.12 -15.35
CA PRO A 33 6.96 24.02 -16.00
C PRO A 33 8.29 23.73 -15.30
N LEU A 34 8.51 22.47 -14.95
CA LEU A 34 9.77 22.03 -14.37
C LEU A 34 10.68 21.53 -15.47
N HIS A 35 11.83 22.18 -15.63
CA HIS A 35 12.84 21.80 -16.60
C HIS A 35 13.99 21.06 -15.91
N PHE A 36 14.38 19.93 -16.46
CA PHE A 36 15.63 19.26 -16.12
C PHE A 36 16.50 19.20 -17.37
N GLN A 37 17.62 19.92 -17.35
CA GLN A 37 18.42 20.22 -18.54
C GLN A 37 17.55 20.92 -19.60
N HIS A 38 17.36 20.32 -20.77
CA HIS A 38 16.54 20.87 -21.87
C HIS A 38 15.17 20.17 -22.01
N THR A 39 14.82 19.28 -21.07
CA THR A 39 13.59 18.50 -21.14
C THR A 39 12.61 18.90 -20.05
N ILE A 40 11.33 19.00 -20.42
CA ILE A 40 10.26 19.30 -19.48
C ILE A 40 9.92 18.02 -18.71
N VAL A 41 9.95 18.09 -17.38
CA VAL A 41 9.51 17.01 -16.49
C VAL A 41 7.99 17.11 -16.31
N PRO A 42 7.23 16.04 -16.63
CA PRO A 42 5.78 16.10 -16.54
C PRO A 42 5.30 16.13 -15.07
N TRP A 43 4.36 17.03 -14.79
CA TRP A 43 3.62 17.02 -13.53
C TRP A 43 2.57 15.94 -13.54
N LYS A 44 2.58 15.11 -12.49
CA LYS A 44 1.61 14.03 -12.31
C LYS A 44 0.77 14.27 -11.06
N SER A 45 -0.50 13.89 -11.12
CA SER A 45 -1.37 13.86 -9.93
C SER A 45 -1.11 12.65 -9.05
N GLN A 46 -0.40 11.64 -9.59
CA GLN A 46 -0.05 10.41 -8.93
C GLN A 46 1.27 9.89 -9.48
N VAL A 47 2.10 9.37 -8.57
CA VAL A 47 3.40 8.76 -8.89
C VAL A 47 3.54 7.47 -8.10
N ARG A 48 4.06 6.43 -8.75
CA ARG A 48 4.42 5.19 -8.06
C ARG A 48 5.88 5.25 -7.65
N TYR A 49 6.14 5.23 -6.35
CA TYR A 49 7.48 5.29 -5.79
C TYR A 49 7.68 4.19 -4.75
N LEU A 50 8.68 3.33 -4.93
CA LEU A 50 9.00 2.20 -4.06
C LEU A 50 7.76 1.34 -3.70
N GLY A 51 6.91 1.05 -4.68
CA GLY A 51 5.70 0.26 -4.45
C GLY A 51 4.51 1.02 -3.86
N LEU A 52 4.71 2.26 -3.41
CA LEU A 52 3.66 3.16 -2.93
C LEU A 52 3.08 3.98 -4.08
N THR A 53 1.77 4.15 -4.09
CA THR A 53 1.12 5.15 -4.94
C THR A 53 0.95 6.43 -4.13
N LEU A 54 1.75 7.44 -4.49
CA LEU A 54 1.67 8.78 -3.93
C LEU A 54 0.67 9.60 -4.73
N ASP A 55 -0.25 10.25 -4.07
CA ASP A 55 -1.21 11.19 -4.66
C ASP A 55 -0.90 12.63 -4.20
N SER A 56 -1.28 13.61 -5.00
CA SER A 56 -1.04 15.04 -4.71
C SER A 56 -1.67 15.50 -3.39
N LYS A 57 -2.73 14.85 -2.96
CA LYS A 57 -3.27 14.94 -1.60
C LYS A 57 -2.83 13.68 -0.87
N PRO A 58 -2.03 13.77 0.21
CA PRO A 58 -1.45 12.59 0.86
C PRO A 58 -2.50 11.81 1.68
N LEU A 59 -3.58 11.40 1.03
CA LEU A 59 -4.67 10.61 1.59
C LEU A 59 -4.45 9.11 1.38
N PHE A 60 -3.55 8.74 0.47
CA PHE A 60 -3.22 7.36 0.13
C PHE A 60 -4.42 6.47 -0.24
N THR A 61 -5.57 7.05 -0.60
CA THR A 61 -6.80 6.30 -0.87
C THR A 61 -6.60 5.29 -2.00
N LYS A 62 -5.91 5.68 -3.09
CA LYS A 62 -5.65 4.78 -4.21
C LYS A 62 -4.66 3.69 -3.86
N HIS A 63 -3.63 4.03 -3.06
CA HIS A 63 -2.69 3.04 -2.53
C HIS A 63 -3.43 1.99 -1.70
N ILE A 64 -4.22 2.41 -0.72
CA ILE A 64 -4.99 1.51 0.14
C ILE A 64 -5.99 0.65 -0.66
N THR A 65 -6.67 1.24 -1.65
CA THR A 65 -7.57 0.49 -2.53
C THR A 65 -6.82 -0.60 -3.30
N SER A 66 -5.66 -0.26 -3.87
CA SER A 66 -4.82 -1.23 -4.60
C SER A 66 -4.30 -2.33 -3.68
N VAL A 67 -3.78 -1.98 -2.51
CA VAL A 67 -3.30 -2.95 -1.51
C VAL A 67 -4.42 -3.88 -1.08
N THR A 68 -5.60 -3.34 -0.75
CA THR A 68 -6.76 -4.13 -0.33
C THR A 68 -7.21 -5.09 -1.45
N HIS A 69 -7.24 -4.61 -2.69
CA HIS A 69 -7.61 -5.44 -3.84
C HIS A 69 -6.61 -6.59 -4.06
N ASN A 70 -5.32 -6.28 -4.12
CA ASN A 70 -4.27 -7.28 -4.35
C ASN A 70 -4.21 -8.30 -3.20
N THR A 71 -4.30 -7.83 -1.96
CA THR A 71 -4.28 -8.71 -0.79
C THR A 71 -5.54 -9.59 -0.72
N THR A 72 -6.70 -9.09 -1.19
CA THR A 72 -7.90 -9.92 -1.33
C THR A 72 -7.67 -11.03 -2.34
N GLY A 73 -7.02 -10.75 -3.48
CA GLY A 73 -6.63 -11.77 -4.45
C GLY A 73 -5.73 -12.84 -3.83
N THR A 74 -4.69 -12.42 -3.11
CA THR A 74 -3.80 -13.34 -2.36
C THR A 74 -4.55 -14.17 -1.33
N PHE A 75 -5.47 -13.56 -0.59
CA PHE A 75 -6.31 -14.28 0.38
C PHE A 75 -7.17 -15.34 -0.30
N LEU A 76 -7.79 -15.04 -1.44
CA LEU A 76 -8.59 -16.01 -2.19
C LEU A 76 -7.75 -17.18 -2.71
N GLN A 77 -6.51 -16.91 -3.15
CA GLN A 77 -5.58 -17.97 -3.55
C GLN A 77 -5.15 -18.86 -2.37
N LEU A 78 -4.99 -18.27 -1.19
CA LEU A 78 -4.63 -19.00 0.03
C LEU A 78 -5.84 -19.61 0.72
N PHE A 79 -7.07 -19.25 0.32
CA PHE A 79 -8.29 -19.70 0.97
C PHE A 79 -8.40 -21.22 1.12
N PRO A 80 -8.07 -22.05 0.12
CA PRO A 80 -8.10 -23.51 0.27
C PRO A 80 -7.18 -24.02 1.39
N LEU A 81 -6.05 -23.33 1.64
CA LEU A 81 -5.10 -23.67 2.71
C LEU A 81 -5.54 -23.15 4.09
N LEU A 82 -6.30 -22.06 4.13
CA LEU A 82 -6.75 -21.40 5.36
C LEU A 82 -8.10 -21.90 5.84
N ALA A 83 -8.94 -22.43 4.94
CA ALA A 83 -10.27 -22.92 5.25
C ALA A 83 -10.25 -24.18 6.15
N ARG A 84 -11.44 -24.54 6.63
CA ARG A 84 -11.70 -25.54 7.69
C ARG A 84 -11.18 -26.94 7.38
N ASP A 85 -11.26 -27.33 6.13
CA ASP A 85 -11.21 -28.76 5.73
C ASP A 85 -9.79 -29.31 5.53
N LEU A 86 -8.76 -28.51 5.83
CA LEU A 86 -7.38 -28.93 5.70
C LEU A 86 -6.71 -29.19 7.05
N THR A 87 -5.85 -30.20 7.05
CA THR A 87 -5.05 -30.70 8.19
C THR A 87 -4.02 -29.69 8.74
N LEU A 88 -3.99 -28.45 8.19
CA LEU A 88 -3.07 -27.41 8.67
C LEU A 88 -3.49 -26.93 10.07
N THR A 89 -2.54 -26.97 10.99
CA THR A 89 -2.71 -26.44 12.33
C THR A 89 -2.90 -24.93 12.33
N ILE A 90 -3.58 -24.37 13.32
CA ILE A 90 -3.79 -22.92 13.46
C ILE A 90 -2.46 -22.14 13.43
N PRO A 91 -1.36 -22.55 14.10
CA PRO A 91 -0.08 -21.87 14.00
C PRO A 91 0.45 -21.77 12.57
N ASN A 92 0.33 -22.85 11.78
CA ASN A 92 0.77 -22.84 10.38
C ASN A 92 -0.09 -21.90 9.52
N LYS A 93 -1.40 -21.89 9.71
CA LYS A 93 -2.31 -20.92 9.06
C LYS A 93 -1.97 -19.47 9.42
N LEU A 94 -1.65 -19.20 10.69
CA LEU A 94 -1.19 -17.89 11.15
C LEU A 94 0.15 -17.48 10.52
N THR A 95 1.06 -18.43 10.33
CA THR A 95 2.33 -18.16 9.65
C THR A 95 2.09 -17.75 8.20
N LEU A 96 1.23 -18.45 7.46
CA LEU A 96 0.85 -18.06 6.10
C LEU A 96 0.22 -16.67 6.07
N TYR A 97 -0.69 -16.38 6.99
CA TYR A 97 -1.30 -15.07 7.13
C TYR A 97 -0.25 -13.97 7.37
N LYS A 98 0.68 -14.18 8.29
CA LYS A 98 1.72 -13.20 8.63
C LYS A 98 2.65 -12.95 7.44
N LEU A 99 3.04 -13.99 6.71
CA LEU A 99 3.97 -13.90 5.59
C LEU A 99 3.36 -13.22 4.36
N PHE A 100 2.14 -13.58 3.98
CA PHE A 100 1.57 -13.16 2.71
C PHE A 100 0.55 -12.01 2.84
N ILE A 101 -0.31 -12.06 3.85
CA ILE A 101 -1.42 -11.13 3.99
C ILE A 101 -1.01 -9.93 4.85
N ARG A 102 -0.53 -10.17 6.07
CA ARG A 102 -0.16 -9.10 6.98
C ARG A 102 1.00 -8.27 6.44
N SER A 103 2.05 -8.90 5.91
CA SER A 103 3.20 -8.20 5.31
C SER A 103 2.77 -7.27 4.18
N ALA A 104 1.87 -7.71 3.29
CA ALA A 104 1.34 -6.88 2.22
C ALA A 104 0.50 -5.71 2.74
N LEU A 105 -0.35 -5.92 3.76
CA LEU A 105 -1.18 -4.88 4.36
C LEU A 105 -0.35 -3.84 5.12
N THR A 106 0.75 -4.24 5.78
CA THR A 106 1.57 -3.34 6.60
C THR A 106 2.78 -2.78 5.86
N TYR A 107 2.95 -3.13 4.59
CA TYR A 107 4.06 -2.59 3.79
C TYR A 107 4.04 -1.06 3.81
N ALA A 108 5.20 -0.49 4.15
CA ALA A 108 5.40 0.96 4.27
C ALA A 108 4.36 1.69 5.16
N ALA A 109 3.80 1.02 6.16
CA ALA A 109 2.81 1.56 7.10
C ALA A 109 3.20 2.94 7.70
N PRO A 110 4.46 3.22 8.05
CA PRO A 110 4.84 4.55 8.56
C PRO A 110 4.52 5.69 7.60
N VAL A 111 4.53 5.43 6.29
CA VAL A 111 4.29 6.47 5.27
C VAL A 111 2.80 6.79 5.13
N TRP A 112 1.95 5.76 5.14
CA TRP A 112 0.50 5.93 4.90
C TRP A 112 -0.36 5.84 6.17
N SER A 113 0.24 5.71 7.37
CA SER A 113 -0.49 5.63 8.64
C SER A 113 -1.38 6.85 8.93
N TYR A 114 -1.07 8.01 8.33
CA TYR A 114 -1.89 9.22 8.42
C TYR A 114 -3.09 9.25 7.46
N THR A 115 -3.42 8.13 6.83
CA THR A 115 -4.57 8.00 5.95
C THR A 115 -5.89 8.22 6.71
N SER A 116 -6.99 8.41 5.96
CA SER A 116 -8.31 8.62 6.58
C SER A 116 -8.77 7.41 7.40
N PRO A 117 -9.56 7.61 8.47
CA PRO A 117 -10.12 6.49 9.25
C PRO A 117 -10.90 5.47 8.42
N SER A 118 -11.58 5.93 7.37
CA SER A 118 -12.31 5.05 6.45
C SER A 118 -11.39 4.11 5.67
N ASN A 119 -10.22 4.59 5.24
CA ASN A 119 -9.22 3.76 4.58
C ASN A 119 -8.63 2.74 5.55
N TYR A 120 -8.32 3.17 6.77
CA TYR A 120 -7.83 2.29 7.82
C TYR A 120 -8.83 1.18 8.14
N HIS A 121 -10.12 1.54 8.24
CA HIS A 121 -11.20 0.58 8.47
C HIS A 121 -11.28 -0.51 7.39
N ARG A 122 -11.06 -0.16 6.10
CA ARG A 122 -11.01 -1.15 5.01
C ARG A 122 -9.95 -2.21 5.23
N LEU A 123 -8.75 -1.80 5.66
CA LEU A 123 -7.66 -2.74 5.98
C LEU A 123 -8.03 -3.64 7.16
N GLN A 124 -8.62 -3.07 8.22
CA GLN A 124 -9.07 -3.83 9.39
C GLN A 124 -10.15 -4.86 9.04
N VAL A 125 -11.12 -4.49 8.20
CA VAL A 125 -12.17 -5.42 7.74
C VAL A 125 -11.57 -6.60 7.00
N LEU A 126 -10.60 -6.38 6.10
CA LEU A 126 -9.93 -7.46 5.38
C LEU A 126 -9.13 -8.35 6.34
N GLN A 127 -8.38 -7.74 7.25
CA GLN A 127 -7.62 -8.46 8.28
C GLN A 127 -8.53 -9.34 9.14
N SER A 128 -9.65 -8.79 9.61
CA SER A 128 -10.63 -9.52 10.41
C SER A 128 -11.28 -10.69 9.64
N LYS A 129 -11.54 -10.50 8.34
CA LYS A 129 -12.03 -11.60 7.49
C LYS A 129 -11.04 -12.77 7.46
N CYS A 130 -9.76 -12.48 7.24
CA CYS A 130 -8.71 -13.51 7.19
C CYS A 130 -8.59 -14.24 8.53
N LEU A 131 -8.56 -13.50 9.64
CA LEU A 131 -8.43 -14.08 10.97
C LEU A 131 -9.64 -14.94 11.38
N ARG A 132 -10.87 -14.55 10.99
CA ARG A 132 -12.05 -15.36 11.21
C ARG A 132 -11.98 -16.70 10.49
N VAL A 133 -11.50 -16.72 9.25
CA VAL A 133 -11.32 -17.98 8.50
C VAL A 133 -10.29 -18.86 9.19
N ILE A 134 -9.17 -18.30 9.64
CA ILE A 134 -8.11 -19.05 10.32
C ILE A 134 -8.58 -19.63 11.65
N GLY A 135 -9.24 -18.80 12.48
CA GLY A 135 -9.73 -19.18 13.79
C GLY A 135 -11.07 -19.91 13.76
N ASN A 136 -11.64 -20.11 12.57
CA ASN A 136 -12.91 -20.78 12.39
C ASN A 136 -14.10 -20.13 13.12
N TYR A 137 -14.06 -18.80 13.23
CA TYR A 137 -15.12 -18.04 13.88
C TYR A 137 -16.34 -17.82 12.97
N PRO A 138 -17.55 -17.82 13.52
CA PRO A 138 -18.76 -17.44 12.78
C PRO A 138 -18.66 -16.02 12.21
N ARG A 139 -19.37 -15.76 11.10
CA ARG A 139 -19.38 -14.42 10.46
C ARG A 139 -19.88 -13.30 11.37
N CYS A 140 -20.75 -13.62 12.32
CA CYS A 140 -21.35 -12.69 13.27
C CYS A 140 -20.46 -12.36 14.49
N THR A 141 -19.27 -12.96 14.61
CA THR A 141 -18.35 -12.67 15.72
C THR A 141 -17.83 -11.23 15.63
N PRO A 142 -17.95 -10.41 16.70
CA PRO A 142 -17.43 -9.07 16.73
C PRO A 142 -15.92 -9.01 16.47
N SER A 143 -15.44 -7.94 15.79
CA SER A 143 -14.04 -7.84 15.35
C SER A 143 -13.02 -7.75 16.51
N HIS A 144 -13.44 -7.28 17.70
CA HIS A 144 -12.59 -7.19 18.88
C HIS A 144 -12.27 -8.54 19.53
N THR A 145 -13.10 -9.56 19.30
CA THR A 145 -12.87 -10.93 19.80
C THR A 145 -11.98 -11.75 18.86
N SER A 146 -11.74 -11.30 17.65
CA SER A 146 -10.90 -12.00 16.65
C SER A 146 -9.44 -11.58 16.66
N THR A 147 -9.02 -10.74 17.60
CA THR A 147 -7.60 -10.47 17.86
C THR A 147 -7.00 -11.68 18.58
N LEU A 148 -6.30 -12.49 17.80
CA LEU A 148 -5.45 -13.55 18.37
C LEU A 148 -4.24 -12.89 19.08
N PRO A 149 -3.80 -13.44 20.22
CA PRO A 149 -2.68 -12.93 20.98
C PRO A 149 -1.37 -12.90 20.20
#